data_efceb13b4bba10cfdadfd7f2461844df
#
_entry.id   efceb13b4bba10cfdadfd7f2461844df
#
_cell.length_a   1.000
_cell.length_b   1.000
_cell.length_c   1.000
_cell.angle_alpha   90.00
_cell.angle_beta   90.00
_cell.angle_gamma   90.00
#
_symmetry.space_group_name_H-M   'P 1'
#
loop_
_entity.id
_entity.type
_entity.pdbx_description
1 polymer ?
#
loop_
_entity_poly.entity_id
_entity_poly.type
_entity_poly.pdbx_seq_one_letter_code
_entity_poly.pdbx_strand_id
1 'polypeptide(L)'
;MIRIVVSGLCAREICRLASELGGERVAVHEAIDIAAATEVARGQADYYFGACATGAGGALAMAIAILGYDRCFTASMVGCPPKEAEIQAAVASGKRAFGFTVDHIDSTVRLLLAAILAHHRGLEDGEQGL
;
A
#
# COMPACT_ATOMS: atom_id res chain seq x y z
N MET A 1 -15.32 1.98 3.46
CA MET A 1 -14.15 1.42 4.18
C MET A 1 -13.05 1.07 3.19
N ILE A 2 -11.84 1.50 3.46
CA ILE A 2 -10.68 1.22 2.62
C ILE A 2 -10.14 -0.16 2.97
N ARG A 3 -9.96 -1.02 1.98
CA ARG A 3 -9.52 -2.40 2.20
C ARG A 3 -8.06 -2.54 1.75
N ILE A 4 -7.20 -2.99 2.65
CA ILE A 4 -5.76 -3.14 2.40
C ILE A 4 -5.38 -4.59 2.62
N VAL A 5 -4.74 -5.21 1.63
CA VAL A 5 -4.21 -6.55 1.75
C VAL A 5 -2.68 -6.49 1.83
N VAL A 6 -2.11 -7.24 2.76
CA VAL A 6 -0.68 -7.20 3.05
C VAL A 6 -0.05 -8.56 2.75
N SER A 7 1.08 -8.53 2.08
CA SER A 7 1.82 -9.72 1.68
C SER A 7 3.30 -9.54 2.01
N GLY A 8 4.09 -10.59 1.89
CA GLY A 8 5.53 -10.52 2.05
C GLY A 8 6.01 -10.65 3.49
N LEU A 9 7.22 -10.16 3.73
CA LEU A 9 7.84 -10.24 5.05
C LEU A 9 7.12 -9.33 6.04
N CYS A 10 7.08 -9.77 7.30
CA CYS A 10 6.50 -8.98 8.39
C CYS A 10 5.03 -8.58 8.16
N ALA A 11 4.30 -9.36 7.37
CA ALA A 11 2.93 -9.01 7.00
C ALA A 11 2.04 -8.80 8.23
N ARG A 12 2.16 -9.64 9.27
CA ARG A 12 1.38 -9.51 10.48
C ARG A 12 1.64 -8.19 11.20
N GLU A 13 2.91 -7.80 11.31
CA GLU A 13 3.30 -6.54 11.94
C GLU A 13 2.77 -5.34 11.15
N ILE A 14 2.86 -5.41 9.84
CA ILE A 14 2.34 -4.36 8.96
C ILE A 14 0.83 -4.26 9.08
N CYS A 15 0.12 -5.38 9.12
CA CYS A 15 -1.33 -5.39 9.33
C CYS A 15 -1.72 -4.71 10.64
N ARG A 16 -1.01 -5.03 11.72
CA ARG A 16 -1.26 -4.43 13.04
C ARG A 16 -1.05 -2.92 12.99
N LEU A 17 0.08 -2.49 12.44
CA LEU A 17 0.40 -1.06 12.36
C LEU A 17 -0.61 -0.31 11.48
N ALA A 18 -0.93 -0.84 10.31
CA ALA A 18 -1.88 -0.21 9.40
C ALA A 18 -3.28 -0.12 10.04
N SER A 19 -3.69 -1.16 10.75
CA SER A 19 -4.97 -1.17 11.45
C SER A 19 -5.02 -0.13 12.56
N GLU A 20 -3.94 0.01 13.32
CA GLU A 20 -3.85 1.02 14.38
C GLU A 20 -3.92 2.44 13.79
N LEU A 21 -3.20 2.68 12.71
CA LEU A 21 -3.15 4.01 12.08
C LEU A 21 -4.45 4.37 11.38
N GLY A 22 -5.09 3.40 10.75
CA GLY A 22 -6.31 3.65 9.97
C GLY A 22 -7.59 3.58 10.78
N GLY A 23 -7.56 2.88 11.91
CA GLY A 23 -8.73 2.73 12.77
C GLY A 23 -9.94 2.17 12.05
N GLU A 24 -11.08 2.79 12.24
CA GLU A 24 -12.34 2.34 11.66
C GLU A 24 -12.45 2.59 10.15
N ARG A 25 -11.54 3.36 9.58
CA ARG A 25 -11.57 3.71 8.17
C ARG A 25 -10.96 2.64 7.28
N VAL A 26 -10.20 1.69 7.83
CA VAL A 26 -9.53 0.66 7.06
C VAL A 26 -9.88 -0.74 7.57
N ALA A 27 -9.86 -1.71 6.67
CA ALA A 27 -9.90 -3.13 6.97
C ALA A 27 -8.63 -3.74 6.38
N VAL A 28 -7.80 -4.35 7.20
CA VAL A 28 -6.49 -4.85 6.80
C VAL A 28 -6.40 -6.35 7.07
N HIS A 29 -5.93 -7.11 6.10
CA HIS A 29 -5.68 -8.54 6.27
C HIS A 29 -4.45 -8.96 5.48
N GLU A 30 -3.90 -10.13 5.81
CA GLU A 30 -2.75 -10.67 5.09
C GLU A 30 -3.16 -11.78 4.13
N ALA A 31 -2.41 -11.91 3.03
CA ALA A 31 -2.59 -12.96 2.05
C ALA A 31 -1.25 -13.21 1.35
N ILE A 32 -1.11 -14.36 0.70
CA ILE A 32 0.09 -14.63 -0.09
C ILE A 32 0.08 -13.79 -1.36
N ASP A 33 1.24 -13.56 -1.95
CA ASP A 33 1.46 -12.60 -3.03
C ASP A 33 0.45 -12.69 -4.18
N ILE A 34 0.21 -13.89 -4.71
CA ILE A 34 -0.73 -14.09 -5.83
C ILE A 34 -2.16 -13.76 -5.40
N ALA A 35 -2.57 -14.26 -4.24
CA ALA A 35 -3.91 -14.02 -3.72
C ALA A 35 -4.12 -12.54 -3.43
N ALA A 36 -3.14 -11.88 -2.83
CA ALA A 36 -3.21 -10.46 -2.49
C ALA A 36 -3.38 -9.59 -3.75
N ALA A 37 -2.54 -9.82 -4.76
CA ALA A 37 -2.63 -9.08 -6.01
C ALA A 37 -3.96 -9.34 -6.74
N THR A 38 -4.44 -10.58 -6.70
CA THR A 38 -5.72 -10.96 -7.30
C THR A 38 -6.89 -10.26 -6.61
N GLU A 39 -6.85 -10.11 -5.30
CA GLU A 39 -7.89 -9.36 -4.57
C GLU A 39 -8.00 -7.92 -5.08
N VAL A 40 -6.85 -7.26 -5.28
CA VAL A 40 -6.86 -5.90 -5.82
C VAL A 40 -7.37 -5.87 -7.26
N ALA A 41 -6.93 -6.82 -8.08
CA ALA A 41 -7.38 -6.89 -9.49
C ALA A 41 -8.88 -7.09 -9.60
N ARG A 42 -9.49 -7.81 -8.68
CA ARG A 42 -10.93 -8.10 -8.67
C ARG A 42 -11.77 -7.07 -7.92
N GLY A 43 -11.15 -6.03 -7.38
CA GLY A 43 -11.86 -5.03 -6.60
C GLY A 43 -12.26 -5.49 -5.19
N GLN A 44 -11.70 -6.59 -4.71
CA GLN A 44 -11.95 -7.11 -3.36
C GLN A 44 -11.07 -6.41 -2.31
N ALA A 45 -9.98 -5.82 -2.73
CA ALA A 45 -9.14 -4.94 -1.92
C ALA A 45 -8.81 -3.70 -2.74
N ASP A 46 -8.56 -2.60 -2.05
CA ASP A 46 -8.24 -1.32 -2.69
C ASP A 46 -6.74 -1.12 -2.87
N TYR A 47 -5.95 -1.63 -1.93
CA TYR A 47 -4.50 -1.46 -1.92
C TYR A 47 -3.79 -2.74 -1.50
N TYR A 48 -2.59 -2.92 -2.07
CA TYR A 48 -1.67 -4.00 -1.74
C TYR A 48 -0.41 -3.38 -1.12
N PHE A 49 0.00 -3.91 0.03
CA PHE A 49 1.27 -3.55 0.67
C PHE A 49 2.13 -4.80 0.73
N GLY A 50 3.38 -4.71 0.28
CA GLY A 50 4.31 -5.83 0.34
C GLY A 50 5.69 -5.39 0.77
N ALA A 51 6.27 -6.08 1.76
CA ALA A 51 7.63 -5.81 2.22
C ALA A 51 8.58 -6.91 1.81
N CYS A 52 9.82 -6.55 1.51
CA CYS A 52 10.88 -7.50 1.21
C CYS A 52 12.20 -7.04 1.86
N ALA A 53 13.20 -7.92 1.85
CA ALA A 53 14.46 -7.66 2.53
C ALA A 53 15.36 -6.70 1.75
N THR A 54 15.31 -6.71 0.43
CA THR A 54 16.30 -6.03 -0.41
C THR A 54 15.77 -4.87 -1.23
N GLY A 55 14.45 -4.79 -1.43
CA GLY A 55 13.88 -3.78 -2.30
C GLY A 55 14.06 -4.05 -3.78
N ALA A 56 14.53 -5.24 -4.15
CA ALA A 56 14.80 -5.63 -5.54
C ALA A 56 13.55 -6.07 -6.30
N GLY A 57 12.38 -5.71 -5.83
CA GLY A 57 11.13 -5.98 -6.53
C GLY A 57 10.44 -7.29 -6.16
N GLY A 58 11.00 -8.08 -5.25
CA GLY A 58 10.40 -9.36 -4.86
C GLY A 58 8.98 -9.22 -4.33
N ALA A 59 8.75 -8.20 -3.50
CA ALA A 59 7.44 -7.96 -2.90
C ALA A 59 6.40 -7.47 -3.91
N LEU A 60 6.84 -6.89 -5.02
CA LEU A 60 5.95 -6.38 -6.06
C LEU A 60 5.89 -7.23 -7.31
N ALA A 61 6.73 -8.26 -7.43
CA ALA A 61 6.82 -9.04 -8.66
C ALA A 61 5.46 -9.58 -9.12
N MET A 62 4.71 -10.20 -8.21
CA MET A 62 3.40 -10.74 -8.55
C MET A 62 2.37 -9.65 -8.76
N ALA A 63 2.44 -8.55 -8.01
CA ALA A 63 1.55 -7.41 -8.20
C ALA A 63 1.77 -6.78 -9.58
N ILE A 64 3.02 -6.64 -10.01
CA ILE A 64 3.33 -6.12 -11.34
C ILE A 64 2.78 -7.05 -12.41
N ALA A 65 2.95 -8.37 -12.24
CA ALA A 65 2.47 -9.35 -13.21
C ALA A 65 0.95 -9.34 -13.35
N ILE A 66 0.23 -9.13 -12.26
CA ILE A 66 -1.23 -9.20 -12.22
C ILE A 66 -1.90 -7.85 -12.49
N LEU A 67 -1.37 -6.77 -11.89
CA LEU A 67 -1.97 -5.44 -11.97
C LEU A 67 -1.37 -4.56 -13.06
N GLY A 68 -0.14 -4.85 -13.48
CA GLY A 68 0.61 -4.01 -14.40
C GLY A 68 1.55 -3.07 -13.66
N TYR A 69 2.67 -2.78 -14.29
CA TYR A 69 3.71 -1.92 -13.74
C TYR A 69 3.17 -0.53 -13.35
N ASP A 70 2.27 0.00 -14.16
CA ASP A 70 1.72 1.35 -13.94
C ASP A 70 0.92 1.50 -12.66
N ARG A 71 0.47 0.40 -12.09
CA ARG A 71 -0.30 0.42 -10.84
C ARG A 71 0.55 0.15 -9.60
N CYS A 72 1.84 -0.06 -9.79
CA CYS A 72 2.75 -0.41 -8.71
C CYS A 72 3.77 0.70 -8.46
N PHE A 73 4.17 0.83 -7.20
CA PHE A 73 5.13 1.85 -6.78
C PHE A 73 6.03 1.31 -5.67
N THR A 74 7.34 1.50 -5.81
CA THR A 74 8.31 1.16 -4.76
C THR A 74 8.46 2.36 -3.83
N ALA A 75 7.91 2.25 -2.63
CA ALA A 75 7.87 3.36 -1.68
C ALA A 75 9.18 3.57 -0.91
N SER A 76 9.94 2.49 -0.69
CA SER A 76 11.26 2.59 -0.06
C SER A 76 12.13 1.41 -0.47
N MET A 77 13.45 1.57 -0.32
CA MET A 77 14.44 0.52 -0.57
C MET A 77 15.50 0.58 0.52
N VAL A 78 16.34 -0.43 0.62
CA VAL A 78 17.47 -0.43 1.57
C VAL A 78 18.32 0.81 1.32
N GLY A 79 18.56 1.59 2.38
CA GLY A 79 19.31 2.84 2.28
C GLY A 79 18.57 4.00 1.62
N CYS A 80 17.33 3.78 1.17
CA CYS A 80 16.51 4.82 0.56
C CYS A 80 15.18 4.92 1.30
N PRO A 81 15.09 5.76 2.34
CA PRO A 81 13.85 5.92 3.10
C PRO A 81 12.73 6.48 2.25
N PRO A 82 11.46 6.27 2.65
CA PRO A 82 10.32 6.76 1.88
C PRO A 82 10.29 8.29 1.86
N LYS A 83 9.79 8.84 0.76
CA LYS A 83 9.64 10.29 0.60
C LYS A 83 8.16 10.63 0.53
N GLU A 84 7.73 11.48 1.44
CA GLU A 84 6.31 11.85 1.58
C GLU A 84 5.70 12.35 0.27
N ALA A 85 6.38 13.27 -0.41
CA ALA A 85 5.85 13.86 -1.64
C ALA A 85 5.69 12.82 -2.75
N GLU A 86 6.62 11.87 -2.86
CA GLU A 86 6.54 10.80 -3.86
C GLU A 86 5.40 9.84 -3.55
N ILE A 87 5.20 9.51 -2.28
CA ILE A 87 4.10 8.64 -1.86
C ILE A 87 2.75 9.33 -2.12
N GLN A 88 2.63 10.60 -1.77
CA GLN A 88 1.41 11.36 -2.03
C GLN A 88 1.09 11.40 -3.52
N ALA A 89 2.09 11.66 -4.36
CA ALA A 89 1.92 11.67 -5.81
C ALA A 89 1.51 10.31 -6.36
N ALA A 90 2.11 9.23 -5.84
CA ALA A 90 1.79 7.86 -6.27
C ALA A 90 0.33 7.51 -5.93
N VAL A 91 -0.11 7.81 -4.73
CA VAL A 91 -1.51 7.57 -4.33
C VAL A 91 -2.46 8.39 -5.18
N ALA A 92 -2.17 9.67 -5.38
CA ALA A 92 -3.01 10.56 -6.18
C ALA A 92 -3.09 10.12 -7.64
N SER A 93 -2.02 9.54 -8.18
CA SER A 93 -1.99 9.09 -9.58
C SER A 93 -2.71 7.74 -9.80
N GLY A 94 -3.19 7.10 -8.75
CA GLY A 94 -3.94 5.86 -8.86
C GLY A 94 -3.14 4.59 -8.67
N LYS A 95 -1.93 4.67 -8.11
CA LYS A 95 -1.17 3.47 -7.76
C LYS A 95 -1.94 2.66 -6.72
N ARG A 96 -1.93 1.34 -6.86
CA ARG A 96 -2.69 0.42 -6.01
C ARG A 96 -1.82 -0.55 -5.24
N ALA A 97 -0.57 -0.77 -5.65
CA ALA A 97 0.34 -1.70 -5.00
C ALA A 97 1.62 -0.98 -4.62
N PHE A 98 2.00 -1.12 -3.36
CA PHE A 98 3.16 -0.43 -2.79
C PHE A 98 4.12 -1.45 -2.19
N GLY A 99 5.37 -1.42 -2.68
CA GLY A 99 6.44 -2.27 -2.16
C GLY A 99 7.41 -1.44 -1.34
N PHE A 100 7.96 -2.04 -0.30
CA PHE A 100 8.94 -1.37 0.55
C PHE A 100 9.83 -2.39 1.26
N THR A 101 10.85 -1.91 1.93
CA THR A 101 11.82 -2.79 2.60
C THR A 101 11.58 -2.84 4.10
N VAL A 102 11.98 -3.96 4.70
CA VAL A 102 11.74 -4.22 6.14
C VAL A 102 12.45 -3.24 7.06
N ASP A 103 13.51 -2.60 6.59
CA ASP A 103 14.24 -1.57 7.37
C ASP A 103 13.46 -0.25 7.48
N HIS A 104 12.39 -0.07 6.69
CA HIS A 104 11.60 1.16 6.66
C HIS A 104 10.10 0.92 6.86
N ILE A 105 9.70 -0.15 7.55
CA ILE A 105 8.29 -0.49 7.72
C ILE A 105 7.51 0.64 8.39
N ASP A 106 7.95 1.07 9.57
CA ASP A 106 7.18 2.06 10.34
C ASP A 106 6.98 3.35 9.57
N SER A 107 8.07 3.94 9.07
CA SER A 107 8.00 5.21 8.34
C SER A 107 7.18 5.10 7.06
N THR A 108 7.35 3.99 6.30
CA THR A 108 6.65 3.82 5.04
C THR A 108 5.15 3.61 5.25
N VAL A 109 4.77 2.74 6.18
CA VAL A 109 3.36 2.47 6.46
C VAL A 109 2.67 3.74 6.95
N ARG A 110 3.31 4.53 7.81
CA ARG A 110 2.75 5.80 8.29
C ARG A 110 2.50 6.77 7.14
N LEU A 111 3.45 6.93 6.24
CA LEU A 111 3.30 7.82 5.10
C LEU A 111 2.25 7.31 4.12
N LEU A 112 2.20 6.00 3.87
CA LEU A 112 1.19 5.40 3.01
C LEU A 112 -0.22 5.61 3.57
N LEU A 113 -0.42 5.30 4.84
CA LEU A 113 -1.72 5.47 5.47
C LEU A 113 -2.17 6.93 5.46
N ALA A 114 -1.26 7.85 5.78
CA ALA A 114 -1.58 9.29 5.76
C ALA A 114 -2.00 9.73 4.36
N ALA A 115 -1.27 9.32 3.32
CA ALA A 115 -1.57 9.69 1.95
C ALA A 115 -2.89 9.06 1.47
N ILE A 116 -3.11 7.80 1.78
CA ILE A 116 -4.32 7.08 1.38
C ILE A 116 -5.56 7.69 2.06
N LEU A 117 -5.50 7.93 3.36
CA LEU A 117 -6.61 8.50 4.10
C LEU A 117 -6.93 9.93 3.61
N ALA A 118 -5.90 10.74 3.36
CA ALA A 118 -6.09 12.08 2.83
C ALA A 118 -6.69 12.06 1.43
N HIS A 119 -6.24 11.15 0.57
CA HIS A 119 -6.75 11.01 -0.80
C HIS A 119 -8.23 10.64 -0.79
N HIS A 120 -8.63 9.65 0.00
CA HIS A 120 -10.03 9.23 0.09
C HIS A 120 -10.92 10.29 0.71
N ARG A 121 -10.41 11.05 1.68
CA ARG A 121 -11.15 12.18 2.25
C ARG A 121 -11.37 13.25 1.20
N GLY A 122 -10.36 13.55 0.38
CA GLY A 122 -10.48 14.50 -0.72
C GLY A 122 -11.53 14.09 -1.73
N LEU A 123 -11.62 12.79 -2.06
CA LEU A 123 -12.64 12.27 -2.97
C LEU A 123 -14.05 12.43 -2.36
N GLU A 124 -14.22 12.11 -1.08
CA GLU A 124 -15.49 12.28 -0.38
C GLU A 124 -15.92 13.73 -0.34
N ASP A 125 -15.00 14.65 -0.01
CA ASP A 125 -15.27 16.07 0.03
C ASP A 125 -15.61 16.62 -1.36
N GLY A 126 -14.94 16.13 -2.39
CA GLY A 126 -15.23 16.48 -3.77
C GLY A 126 -16.64 16.05 -4.20
N GLU A 127 -17.07 14.85 -3.80
CA GLU A 127 -18.43 14.38 -4.07
C GLU A 127 -19.47 15.22 -3.34
N GLN A 128 -19.21 15.59 -2.11
CA GLN A 128 -20.11 16.43 -1.32
C GLN A 128 -20.17 17.88 -1.81
N GLY A 129 -19.09 18.33 -2.43
CA GLY A 129 -19.00 19.69 -2.96
C GLY A 129 -19.81 19.92 -4.24
N LEU A 130 -20.31 18.84 -4.82
CA LEU A 130 -21.15 18.93 -6.00
C LEU A 130 -22.61 19.11 -5.63
#